data_1307dae0be32baef018df997405a4d41
#
_entry.id   1307dae0be32baef018df997405a4d41
#
_cell.length_a   1.000
_cell.length_b   1.000
_cell.length_c   1.000
_cell.angle_alpha   90.00
_cell.angle_beta   90.00
_cell.angle_gamma   90.00
#
_symmetry.space_group_name_H-M   'P 1'
#
loop_
_entity.id
_entity.type
_entity.pdbx_description
1 polymer ?
#
loop_
_entity_poly.entity_id
_entity_poly.type
_entity_poly.pdbx_seq_one_letter_code
_entity_poly.pdbx_strand_id
1 'polypeptide(L)'
;LLTSAGDKRSYYYHVPENYYGSWNYIPKDLVIACWWYDMREKSLAHFSGLGYRTIGASYYDGDDLENIKGWLETLGKTPGASGIIYTTWLAKYDLLPGFGDLVAKAERPKL
;
A
#
# COMPACT_ATOMS: atom_id res chain seq x y z
N LEU A 1 -7.32 -0.62 -4.55
CA LEU A 1 -7.57 0.76 -4.14
C LEU A 1 -8.83 0.87 -3.35
N LEU A 2 -8.75 1.49 -2.18
CA LEU A 2 -9.93 1.76 -1.37
C LEU A 2 -10.21 3.27 -1.40
N THR A 3 -11.33 3.63 -2.01
CA THR A 3 -11.88 4.98 -1.93
C THR A 3 -13.32 4.87 -1.45
N SER A 4 -13.79 5.86 -0.73
CA SER A 4 -15.20 5.91 -0.39
C SER A 4 -16.03 6.28 -1.61
N ALA A 5 -17.30 5.90 -1.62
CA ALA A 5 -18.20 6.20 -2.73
C ALA A 5 -18.34 7.70 -3.01
N GLY A 6 -18.09 8.55 -2.03
CA GLY A 6 -18.16 10.00 -2.16
C GLY A 6 -16.84 10.67 -2.55
N ASP A 7 -15.77 9.92 -2.66
CA ASP A 7 -14.47 10.50 -2.99
C ASP A 7 -14.38 10.81 -4.48
N LYS A 8 -14.28 12.09 -4.80
CA LYS A 8 -14.25 12.58 -6.19
C LYS A 8 -12.88 13.12 -6.60
N ARG A 9 -11.82 12.86 -5.84
CA ARG A 9 -10.48 13.37 -6.14
C ARG A 9 -9.96 12.88 -7.49
N SER A 10 -10.32 11.65 -7.86
CA SER A 10 -9.97 11.13 -9.18
C SER A 10 -10.91 10.00 -9.56
N TYR A 11 -11.48 10.09 -10.75
CA TYR A 11 -12.29 9.01 -11.30
C TYR A 11 -11.50 7.71 -11.42
N TYR A 12 -10.22 7.80 -11.73
CA TYR A 12 -9.36 6.62 -11.87
C TYR A 12 -9.28 5.79 -10.58
N TYR A 13 -9.34 6.47 -9.43
CA TYR A 13 -9.22 5.82 -8.14
C TYR A 13 -10.56 5.44 -7.52
N HIS A 14 -11.64 5.75 -8.21
CA HIS A 14 -12.97 5.40 -7.70
C HIS A 14 -13.29 3.95 -7.95
N VAL A 15 -13.91 3.32 -6.96
CA VAL A 15 -14.65 2.10 -7.17
C VAL A 15 -16.08 2.53 -7.53
N PRO A 16 -16.57 2.22 -8.74
CA PRO A 16 -17.94 2.57 -9.12
C PRO A 16 -18.94 2.02 -8.11
N GLU A 17 -20.02 2.74 -7.88
CA GLU A 17 -20.99 2.46 -6.82
C GLU A 17 -21.47 1.01 -6.82
N ASN A 18 -21.74 0.45 -7.97
CA ASN A 18 -22.21 -0.93 -8.10
C ASN A 18 -21.11 -2.00 -7.90
N TYR A 19 -19.84 -1.58 -7.81
CA TYR A 19 -18.73 -2.46 -7.47
C TYR A 19 -18.19 -2.19 -6.07
N TYR A 20 -18.74 -1.20 -5.37
CA TYR A 20 -18.30 -0.89 -4.02
C TYR A 20 -18.56 -2.10 -3.10
N GLY A 21 -17.54 -2.47 -2.33
CA GLY A 21 -17.63 -3.67 -1.49
C GLY A 21 -17.22 -4.97 -2.18
N SER A 22 -16.73 -4.90 -3.43
CA SER A 22 -16.26 -6.10 -4.16
C SER A 22 -15.14 -6.84 -3.43
N TRP A 23 -14.37 -6.15 -2.58
CA TRP A 23 -13.33 -6.77 -1.75
C TRP A 23 -13.89 -7.82 -0.76
N ASN A 24 -15.18 -7.81 -0.46
CA ASN A 24 -15.79 -8.83 0.38
C ASN A 24 -15.81 -10.23 -0.27
N TYR A 25 -15.58 -10.29 -1.58
CA TYR A 25 -15.62 -11.52 -2.35
C TYR A 25 -14.22 -12.02 -2.75
N ILE A 26 -13.17 -11.33 -2.31
CA ILE A 26 -11.78 -11.72 -2.60
C ILE A 26 -11.38 -12.85 -1.65
N PRO A 27 -10.78 -13.96 -2.15
CA PRO A 27 -10.27 -15.02 -1.29
C PRO A 27 -9.26 -14.50 -0.26
N LYS A 28 -9.36 -14.99 0.97
CA LYS A 28 -8.53 -14.49 2.09
C LYS A 28 -7.06 -14.91 2.01
N ASP A 29 -6.73 -15.85 1.18
CA ASP A 29 -5.34 -16.27 0.97
C ASP A 29 -4.57 -15.37 0.01
N LEU A 30 -5.24 -14.42 -0.62
CA LEU A 30 -4.58 -13.40 -1.43
C LEU A 30 -3.98 -12.31 -0.56
N VAL A 31 -2.80 -11.83 -0.96
CA VAL A 31 -2.15 -10.67 -0.34
C VAL A 31 -2.58 -9.42 -1.08
N ILE A 32 -3.07 -8.42 -0.36
CA ILE A 32 -3.54 -7.17 -0.96
C ILE A 32 -2.37 -6.20 -1.05
N ALA A 33 -2.07 -5.74 -2.27
CA ALA A 33 -1.07 -4.71 -2.50
C ALA A 33 -1.75 -3.33 -2.57
N CYS A 34 -1.46 -2.48 -1.60
CA CYS A 34 -1.96 -1.11 -1.56
C CYS A 34 -0.91 -0.18 -2.15
N TRP A 35 -1.30 0.71 -3.05
CA TRP A 35 -0.33 1.53 -3.78
C TRP A 35 -0.59 3.04 -3.75
N TRP A 36 -1.81 3.49 -3.42
CA TRP A 36 -2.09 4.91 -3.39
C TRP A 36 -1.63 5.50 -2.06
N TYR A 37 -0.56 6.28 -2.12
CA TYR A 37 0.14 6.79 -0.95
C TYR A 37 -0.76 7.56 0.01
N ASP A 38 -1.59 8.48 -0.50
CA ASP A 38 -2.44 9.32 0.35
C ASP A 38 -3.51 8.52 1.09
N MET A 39 -3.85 7.34 0.60
CA MET A 39 -4.84 6.46 1.21
C MET A 39 -4.21 5.29 1.95
N ARG A 40 -2.89 5.28 2.11
CA ARG A 40 -2.17 4.11 2.67
C ARG A 40 -2.70 3.70 4.04
N GLU A 41 -2.93 4.66 4.92
CA GLU A 41 -3.41 4.35 6.27
C GLU A 41 -4.81 3.73 6.23
N LYS A 42 -5.72 4.34 5.49
CA LYS A 42 -7.09 3.85 5.36
C LYS A 42 -7.16 2.51 4.65
N SER A 43 -6.43 2.35 3.56
CA SER A 43 -6.45 1.13 2.78
C SER A 43 -5.86 -0.04 3.56
N LEU A 44 -4.72 0.15 4.18
CA LEU A 44 -4.08 -0.89 4.97
C LEU A 44 -4.94 -1.28 6.17
N ALA A 45 -5.51 -0.31 6.89
CA ALA A 45 -6.38 -0.60 8.02
C ALA A 45 -7.65 -1.34 7.59
N HIS A 46 -8.23 -0.96 6.45
CA HIS A 46 -9.42 -1.61 5.93
C HIS A 46 -9.17 -3.09 5.63
N PHE A 47 -8.16 -3.39 4.83
CA PHE A 47 -7.89 -4.77 4.45
C PHE A 47 -7.33 -5.59 5.59
N SER A 48 -6.53 -5.01 6.47
CA SER A 48 -6.11 -5.66 7.71
C SER A 48 -7.30 -6.01 8.59
N GLY A 49 -8.25 -5.08 8.73
CA GLY A 49 -9.46 -5.32 9.52
C GLY A 49 -10.34 -6.42 8.95
N LEU A 50 -10.29 -6.67 7.64
CA LEU A 50 -10.99 -7.79 7.00
C LEU A 50 -10.23 -9.11 7.09
N GLY A 51 -9.03 -9.13 7.66
CA GLY A 51 -8.25 -10.34 7.83
C GLY A 51 -7.27 -10.67 6.70
N TYR A 52 -7.06 -9.74 5.76
CA TYR A 52 -6.08 -9.94 4.69
C TYR A 52 -4.67 -9.63 5.17
N ARG A 53 -3.68 -10.34 4.61
CA ARG A 53 -2.30 -9.89 4.62
C ARG A 53 -2.14 -8.79 3.58
N THR A 54 -1.31 -7.79 3.90
CA THR A 54 -1.13 -6.63 3.03
C THR A 54 0.34 -6.36 2.76
N ILE A 55 0.61 -5.73 1.64
CA ILE A 55 1.91 -5.14 1.31
C ILE A 55 1.69 -3.71 0.80
N GLY A 56 2.73 -2.89 0.92
CA GLY A 56 2.74 -1.56 0.33
C GLY A 56 3.51 -1.56 -0.99
N ALA A 57 2.91 -1.02 -2.04
CA ALA A 57 3.60 -0.77 -3.29
C ALA A 57 4.12 0.66 -3.27
N SER A 58 5.43 0.81 -3.11
CA SER A 58 6.08 2.08 -2.80
C SER A 58 6.89 2.63 -3.95
N TYR A 59 7.44 3.80 -3.76
CA TYR A 59 8.33 4.59 -4.59
C TYR A 59 7.61 5.36 -5.70
N TYR A 60 7.06 4.70 -6.69
CA TYR A 60 6.29 5.29 -7.77
C TYR A 60 7.04 6.43 -8.51
N ASP A 61 8.33 6.20 -8.80
CA ASP A 61 9.19 7.13 -9.55
C ASP A 61 9.40 8.51 -8.91
N GLY A 62 9.38 8.58 -7.58
CA GLY A 62 9.69 9.80 -6.85
C GLY A 62 11.15 10.20 -6.96
N ASP A 63 11.46 11.43 -6.52
CA ASP A 63 12.82 11.96 -6.58
C ASP A 63 13.61 11.68 -5.29
N ASP A 64 12.95 11.16 -4.27
CA ASP A 64 13.57 10.87 -2.97
C ASP A 64 12.95 9.61 -2.34
N LEU A 65 13.34 9.32 -1.11
CA LEU A 65 12.90 8.13 -0.38
C LEU A 65 11.70 8.39 0.53
N GLU A 66 11.10 9.57 0.49
CA GLU A 66 10.04 9.94 1.44
C GLU A 66 8.79 9.08 1.31
N ASN A 67 8.38 8.73 0.08
CA ASN A 67 7.27 7.81 -0.15
C ASN A 67 7.53 6.46 0.54
N ILE A 68 8.72 5.92 0.38
CA ILE A 68 9.11 4.64 0.97
C ILE A 68 9.06 4.71 2.50
N LYS A 69 9.59 5.78 3.07
CA LYS A 69 9.56 6.01 4.53
C LYS A 69 8.13 6.04 5.06
N GLY A 70 7.25 6.76 4.39
CA GLY A 70 5.84 6.83 4.79
C GLY A 70 5.13 5.49 4.71
N TRP A 71 5.40 4.70 3.67
CA TRP A 71 4.87 3.34 3.58
C TRP A 71 5.38 2.45 4.71
N LEU A 72 6.68 2.46 4.97
CA LEU A 72 7.27 1.65 6.04
C LEU A 72 6.69 2.00 7.41
N GLU A 73 6.51 3.28 7.69
CA GLU A 73 5.89 3.73 8.93
C GLU A 73 4.48 3.16 9.09
N THR A 74 3.65 3.28 8.06
CA THR A 74 2.28 2.80 8.12
C THR A 74 2.22 1.27 8.20
N LEU A 75 3.05 0.59 7.40
CA LEU A 75 3.12 -0.88 7.42
C LEU A 75 3.55 -1.40 8.77
N GLY A 76 4.50 -0.72 9.43
CA GLY A 76 4.96 -1.11 10.77
C GLY A 76 3.86 -1.08 11.83
N LYS A 77 2.81 -0.30 11.60
CA LYS A 77 1.66 -0.18 12.52
C LYS A 77 0.48 -1.06 12.11
N THR A 78 0.56 -1.74 10.98
CA THR A 78 -0.58 -2.45 10.40
C THR A 78 -0.48 -3.94 10.72
N PRO A 79 -1.41 -4.52 11.49
CA PRO A 79 -1.45 -5.96 11.71
C PRO A 79 -1.58 -6.72 10.38
N GLY A 80 -0.82 -7.80 10.23
CA GLY A 80 -0.86 -8.61 9.01
C GLY A 80 -0.13 -8.02 7.81
N ALA A 81 0.53 -6.87 7.96
CA ALA A 81 1.39 -6.35 6.91
C ALA A 81 2.62 -7.26 6.78
N SER A 82 2.91 -7.71 5.56
CA SER A 82 3.95 -8.70 5.32
C SER A 82 5.10 -8.21 4.46
N GLY A 83 5.02 -7.00 3.91
CA GLY A 83 6.14 -6.51 3.12
C GLY A 83 5.86 -5.22 2.36
N ILE A 84 6.87 -4.82 1.62
CA ILE A 84 6.85 -3.63 0.79
C ILE A 84 7.55 -3.97 -0.53
N ILE A 85 7.07 -3.39 -1.61
CA ILE A 85 7.70 -3.55 -2.92
C ILE A 85 8.10 -2.18 -3.48
N TYR A 86 9.19 -2.17 -4.24
CA TYR A 86 9.66 -1.02 -4.99
C TYR A 86 9.00 -1.07 -6.37
N THR A 87 8.32 0.00 -6.76
CA THR A 87 7.66 0.05 -8.07
C THR A 87 8.22 1.19 -8.89
N THR A 88 8.44 0.95 -10.17
CA THR A 88 8.87 1.99 -11.11
C THR A 88 8.22 1.77 -12.47
N TRP A 89 7.67 2.82 -13.03
CA TRP A 89 7.06 2.85 -14.35
C TRP A 89 8.00 3.44 -15.39
N LEU A 90 9.02 4.19 -14.92
CA LEU A 90 9.98 4.90 -15.76
C LEU A 90 11.40 4.27 -15.72
N ALA A 91 11.49 3.05 -15.18
CA ALA A 91 12.78 2.35 -15.02
C ALA A 91 13.81 3.15 -14.21
N LYS A 92 13.36 3.82 -13.15
CA LYS A 92 14.21 4.61 -12.25
C LYS A 92 14.69 3.73 -11.09
N TYR A 93 15.89 3.17 -11.23
CA TYR A 93 16.44 2.26 -10.23
C TYR A 93 17.49 2.89 -9.32
N ASP A 94 17.74 4.18 -9.46
CA ASP A 94 18.79 4.91 -8.73
C ASP A 94 18.60 4.83 -7.22
N LEU A 95 17.34 4.82 -6.76
CA LEU A 95 17.03 4.80 -5.34
C LEU A 95 16.81 3.39 -4.78
N LEU A 96 16.96 2.36 -5.61
CA LEU A 96 16.78 0.98 -5.17
C LEU A 96 17.75 0.57 -4.05
N PRO A 97 19.05 0.94 -4.07
CA PRO A 97 19.92 0.66 -2.93
C PRO A 97 19.44 1.32 -1.64
N GLY A 98 19.00 2.59 -1.71
CA GLY A 98 18.45 3.29 -0.55
C GLY A 98 17.17 2.64 -0.03
N PHE A 99 16.32 2.16 -0.93
CA PHE A 99 15.14 1.37 -0.56
C PHE A 99 15.54 0.13 0.24
N GLY A 100 16.52 -0.62 -0.25
CA GLY A 100 17.01 -1.80 0.45
C GLY A 100 17.54 -1.50 1.84
N ASP A 101 18.28 -0.40 1.98
CA ASP A 101 18.82 0.04 3.27
C ASP A 101 17.70 0.39 4.26
N LEU A 102 16.68 1.11 3.80
CA LEU A 102 15.54 1.46 4.64
C LEU A 102 14.76 0.22 5.09
N VAL A 103 14.54 -0.71 4.17
CA VAL A 103 13.81 -1.95 4.49
C VAL A 103 14.58 -2.79 5.51
N ALA A 104 15.91 -2.88 5.35
CA ALA A 104 16.75 -3.64 6.28
C ALA A 104 16.71 -3.09 7.70
N LYS A 105 16.49 -1.78 7.86
CA LYS A 105 16.42 -1.11 9.16
C LYS A 105 15.00 -1.05 9.72
N ALA A 106 13.98 -1.33 8.93
CA ALA A 106 12.59 -1.17 9.34
C ALA A 106 12.20 -2.23 10.37
N GLU A 107 11.40 -1.79 11.34
CA GLU A 107 10.79 -2.72 12.29
C GLU A 107 9.70 -3.52 11.60
N ARG A 108 9.66 -4.82 11.88
CA ARG A 108 8.60 -5.66 11.35
C ARG A 108 7.31 -5.43 12.13
N PRO A 109 6.14 -5.46 11.45
CA PRO A 109 4.87 -5.38 12.15
C PRO A 109 4.72 -6.55 13.12
N LYS A 110 4.05 -6.29 14.23
CA LYS A 110 3.64 -7.36 15.14
C LYS A 110 2.51 -8.14 14.49
N LEU A 111 2.64 -9.43 14.51
CA LEU A 111 1.61 -10.33 13.99
C LEU A 111 0.45 -10.48 14.98
#